data_08fe1950ac981755bc8069bcf1734818
#
_entry.id   08fe1950ac981755bc8069bcf1734818
#
_cell.length_a   1.000
_cell.length_b   1.000
_cell.length_c   1.000
_cell.angle_alpha   90.00
_cell.angle_beta   90.00
_cell.angle_gamma   90.00
#
_symmetry.space_group_name_H-M   'P 1'
#
loop_
_entity.id
_entity.type
_entity.pdbx_description
1 polymer ?
#
loop_
_entity_poly.entity_id
_entity_poly.type
_entity_poly.pdbx_seq_one_letter_code
_entity_poly.pdbx_strand_id
1 'polypeptide(L)'
;NKNGTAIMLIGVLTFTAQAVGITFDLASVITIILVGLFLETGSGGIPGGGLIIALIFVKAFNLPLEIAAIVGGIYRLLDMGITTINVMGDMVGTIIVSYSEKNISQRL
;
A
#
# COMPACT_ATOMS: atom_id res chain seq x y z
N ASN A 1 9.21 0.71 -4.99
CA ASN A 1 8.18 1.71 -4.77
C ASN A 1 6.80 1.05 -4.76
N LYS A 2 5.97 1.42 -3.80
CA LYS A 2 4.64 0.82 -3.57
C LYS A 2 3.58 1.84 -3.17
N ASN A 3 3.66 3.05 -3.72
CA ASN A 3 2.73 4.14 -3.41
C ASN A 3 1.27 3.74 -3.62
N GLY A 4 0.98 3.04 -4.73
CA GLY A 4 -0.36 2.55 -5.02
C GLY A 4 -0.80 1.46 -4.05
N THR A 5 0.10 0.59 -3.62
CA THR A 5 -0.19 -0.45 -2.62
C THR A 5 -0.54 0.17 -1.27
N ALA A 6 0.19 1.21 -0.83
CA ALA A 6 -0.11 1.93 0.41
C ALA A 6 -1.54 2.52 0.39
N ILE A 7 -1.91 3.18 -0.72
CA ILE A 7 -3.26 3.73 -0.90
C ILE A 7 -4.31 2.63 -0.79
N MET A 8 -4.08 1.49 -1.45
CA MET A 8 -5.00 0.35 -1.41
C MET A 8 -5.14 -0.23 0.01
N LEU A 9 -4.04 -0.41 0.74
CA LEU A 9 -4.08 -0.96 2.10
C LEU A 9 -4.99 -0.11 3.00
N ILE A 10 -4.79 1.20 2.99
CA ILE A 10 -5.61 2.14 3.77
C ILE A 10 -7.06 2.10 3.28
N GLY A 11 -7.29 2.08 1.96
CA GLY A 11 -8.63 2.01 1.37
C GLY A 11 -9.39 0.76 1.79
N VAL A 12 -8.77 -0.43 1.72
CA VAL A 12 -9.40 -1.70 2.12
C VAL A 12 -9.69 -1.73 3.61
N LEU A 13 -8.75 -1.25 4.44
CA LEU A 13 -8.95 -1.21 5.89
C LEU A 13 -10.10 -0.29 6.28
N THR A 14 -10.11 0.94 5.76
CA THR A 14 -11.15 1.92 6.07
C THR A 14 -12.51 1.50 5.53
N PHE A 15 -12.57 0.94 4.33
CA PHE A 15 -13.80 0.36 3.78
C PHE A 15 -14.34 -0.73 4.70
N THR A 16 -13.49 -1.67 5.14
CA THR A 16 -13.91 -2.76 6.01
C THR A 16 -14.41 -2.25 7.35
N ALA A 17 -13.70 -1.29 7.96
CA ALA A 17 -14.10 -0.68 9.22
C ALA A 17 -15.45 0.04 9.11
N GLN A 18 -15.64 0.84 8.06
CA GLN A 18 -16.89 1.57 7.82
C GLN A 18 -18.06 0.62 7.59
N ALA A 19 -17.85 -0.48 6.88
CA ALA A 19 -18.89 -1.48 6.62
C ALA A 19 -19.44 -2.13 7.91
N VAL A 20 -18.62 -2.18 8.98
CA VAL A 20 -19.04 -2.70 10.29
C VAL A 20 -19.29 -1.60 11.34
N GLY A 21 -19.28 -0.34 10.93
CA GLY A 21 -19.57 0.79 11.82
C GLY A 21 -18.45 1.14 12.81
N ILE A 22 -17.22 0.70 12.54
CA ILE A 22 -16.04 1.02 13.37
C ILE A 22 -15.44 2.34 12.90
N THR A 23 -15.17 3.23 13.86
CA THR A 23 -14.43 4.48 13.65
C THR A 23 -13.08 4.41 14.35
N PHE A 24 -12.09 5.03 13.75
CA PHE A 24 -10.73 5.08 14.30
C PHE A 24 -10.50 6.42 15.01
N ASP A 25 -9.94 6.36 16.20
CA ASP A 25 -9.39 7.51 16.90
C ASP A 25 -8.01 7.88 16.34
N LEU A 26 -7.46 9.01 16.77
CA LEU A 26 -6.16 9.48 16.27
C LEU A 26 -5.02 8.48 16.54
N ALA A 27 -5.01 7.82 17.68
CA ALA A 27 -3.99 6.83 18.02
C ALA A 27 -4.04 5.62 17.08
N SER A 28 -5.26 5.15 16.79
CA SER A 28 -5.49 4.08 15.81
C SER A 28 -5.04 4.49 14.41
N VAL A 29 -5.32 5.71 13.98
CA VAL A 29 -4.88 6.23 12.67
C VAL A 29 -3.35 6.23 12.56
N ILE A 30 -2.64 6.71 13.59
CA ILE A 30 -1.18 6.68 13.61
C ILE A 30 -0.66 5.23 13.53
N THR A 31 -1.26 4.33 14.28
CA THR A 31 -0.90 2.90 14.26
C THR A 31 -1.14 2.28 12.87
N ILE A 32 -2.27 2.59 12.24
CA ILE A 32 -2.60 2.14 10.88
C ILE A 32 -1.52 2.59 9.88
N ILE A 33 -1.11 3.85 9.95
CA ILE A 33 -0.06 4.38 9.07
C ILE A 33 1.26 3.63 9.29
N LEU A 34 1.70 3.50 10.53
CA LEU A 34 2.96 2.84 10.84
C LEU A 34 2.96 1.36 10.42
N VAL A 35 1.94 0.61 10.79
CA VAL A 35 1.82 -0.82 10.43
C VAL A 35 1.70 -0.98 8.91
N GLY A 36 0.94 -0.11 8.24
CA GLY A 36 0.82 -0.12 6.78
C GLY A 36 2.16 0.09 6.08
N LEU A 37 2.97 1.05 6.54
CA LEU A 37 4.31 1.29 6.01
C LEU A 37 5.24 0.07 6.20
N PHE A 38 5.20 -0.57 7.36
CA PHE A 38 6.00 -1.78 7.60
C PHE A 38 5.58 -2.95 6.72
N LEU A 39 4.29 -3.21 6.62
CA LEU A 39 3.78 -4.31 5.79
C LEU A 39 4.09 -4.09 4.31
N GLU A 40 3.98 -2.84 3.85
CA GLU A 40 4.26 -2.51 2.47
C GLU A 40 5.74 -2.68 2.12
N THR A 41 6.63 -2.14 2.96
CA THR A 41 8.09 -2.23 2.71
C THR A 41 8.60 -3.67 2.76
N GLY A 42 8.01 -4.52 3.61
CA GLY A 42 8.38 -5.92 3.75
C GLY A 42 7.81 -6.85 2.66
N SER A 43 6.92 -6.36 1.81
CA SER A 43 6.26 -7.20 0.81
C SER A 43 7.06 -7.32 -0.48
N GLY A 44 7.20 -8.53 -1.00
CA GLY A 44 7.78 -8.80 -2.32
C GLY A 44 6.81 -8.50 -3.47
N GLY A 45 7.33 -8.33 -4.68
CA GLY A 45 6.52 -8.19 -5.90
C GLY A 45 6.03 -9.54 -6.41
N ILE A 46 5.07 -10.14 -5.72
CA ILE A 46 4.45 -11.42 -6.13
C ILE A 46 3.03 -11.20 -6.66
N PRO A 47 2.57 -12.01 -7.63
CA PRO A 47 1.20 -11.91 -8.14
C PRO A 47 0.18 -12.06 -7.02
N GLY A 48 -0.76 -11.10 -6.90
CA GLY A 48 -1.77 -11.11 -5.84
C GLY A 48 -1.24 -10.69 -4.46
N GLY A 49 0.04 -10.36 -4.33
CA GLY A 49 0.66 -10.01 -3.05
C GLY A 49 -0.02 -8.85 -2.33
N GLY A 50 -0.47 -7.84 -3.08
CA GLY A 50 -1.19 -6.71 -2.50
C GLY A 50 -2.48 -7.11 -1.79
N LEU A 51 -3.26 -8.05 -2.35
CA LEU A 51 -4.46 -8.55 -1.70
C LEU A 51 -4.13 -9.33 -0.42
N ILE A 52 -3.12 -10.19 -0.48
CA ILE A 52 -2.68 -10.97 0.69
C ILE A 52 -2.29 -10.03 1.83
N ILE A 53 -1.50 -9.00 1.54
CA ILE A 53 -1.07 -8.02 2.54
C ILE A 53 -2.25 -7.22 3.07
N ALA A 54 -3.21 -6.85 2.21
CA ALA A 54 -4.41 -6.17 2.65
C ALA A 54 -5.24 -7.02 3.63
N LEU A 55 -5.37 -8.32 3.39
CA LEU A 55 -6.05 -9.24 4.30
C LEU A 55 -5.29 -9.40 5.62
N ILE A 56 -3.97 -9.50 5.59
CA ILE A 56 -3.13 -9.52 6.80
C ILE A 56 -3.32 -8.23 7.60
N PHE A 57 -3.34 -7.09 6.91
CA PHE A 57 -3.53 -5.78 7.52
C PHE A 57 -4.88 -5.65 8.20
N VAL A 58 -5.97 -6.01 7.51
CA VAL A 58 -7.33 -6.04 8.06
C VAL A 58 -7.41 -6.95 9.30
N LYS A 59 -6.77 -8.12 9.24
CA LYS A 59 -6.71 -9.07 10.35
C LYS A 59 -5.97 -8.50 11.57
N ALA A 60 -4.88 -7.77 11.35
CA ALA A 60 -4.09 -7.15 12.41
C ALA A 60 -4.91 -6.14 13.24
N PHE A 61 -5.93 -5.54 12.64
CA PHE A 61 -6.86 -4.62 13.31
C PHE A 61 -8.16 -5.31 13.77
N ASN A 62 -8.19 -6.65 13.82
CA ASN A 62 -9.33 -7.45 14.24
C ASN A 62 -10.63 -7.17 13.47
N LEU A 63 -10.51 -6.76 12.20
CA LEU A 63 -11.65 -6.54 11.32
C LEU A 63 -12.04 -7.84 10.58
N PRO A 64 -13.31 -7.97 10.16
CA PRO A 64 -13.80 -9.19 9.48
C PRO A 64 -13.19 -9.31 8.09
N LEU A 65 -12.54 -10.47 7.86
CA LEU A 65 -11.90 -10.76 6.57
C LEU A 65 -12.90 -10.96 5.43
N GLU A 66 -14.10 -11.39 5.74
CA GLU A 66 -15.18 -11.64 4.77
C GLU A 66 -15.51 -10.39 3.98
N ILE A 67 -15.54 -9.23 4.63
CA ILE A 67 -15.81 -7.94 3.99
C ILE A 67 -14.61 -7.52 3.13
N ALA A 68 -13.40 -7.64 3.66
CA ALA A 68 -12.19 -7.34 2.91
C ALA A 68 -12.02 -8.26 1.69
N ALA A 69 -12.44 -9.52 1.79
CA ALA A 69 -12.40 -10.49 0.70
C ALA A 69 -13.30 -10.12 -0.48
N ILE A 70 -14.38 -9.34 -0.27
CA ILE A 70 -15.23 -8.80 -1.35
C ILE A 70 -14.37 -7.95 -2.30
N VAL A 71 -13.43 -7.19 -1.78
CA VAL A 71 -12.49 -6.41 -2.59
C VAL A 71 -11.64 -7.32 -3.49
N GLY A 72 -11.39 -8.56 -3.05
CA GLY A 72 -10.70 -9.58 -3.86
C GLY A 72 -11.38 -9.86 -5.19
N GLY A 73 -12.71 -9.74 -5.26
CA GLY A 73 -13.49 -9.93 -6.50
C GLY A 73 -13.17 -8.88 -7.58
N ILE A 74 -12.80 -7.68 -7.19
CA ILE A 74 -12.43 -6.58 -8.10
C ILE A 74 -10.92 -6.29 -8.08
N TYR A 75 -10.15 -7.08 -7.34
CA TYR A 75 -8.72 -6.82 -7.10
C TYR A 75 -7.93 -6.64 -8.40
N ARG A 76 -8.21 -7.41 -9.44
CA ARG A 76 -7.51 -7.29 -10.72
C ARG A 76 -7.61 -5.91 -11.34
N LEU A 77 -8.76 -5.27 -11.23
CA LEU A 77 -8.95 -3.89 -11.72
C LEU A 77 -8.17 -2.90 -10.85
N LEU A 78 -8.23 -3.07 -9.53
CA LEU A 78 -7.45 -2.25 -8.59
C LEU A 78 -5.95 -2.40 -8.82
N ASP A 79 -5.47 -3.63 -9.04
CA ASP A 79 -4.07 -3.96 -9.25
C ASP A 79 -3.47 -3.25 -10.47
N MET A 80 -4.24 -3.09 -11.54
CA MET A 80 -3.81 -2.32 -12.71
C MET A 80 -3.51 -0.85 -12.34
N GLY A 81 -4.38 -0.21 -11.58
CA GLY A 81 -4.17 1.15 -11.09
C GLY A 81 -3.01 1.26 -10.10
N ILE A 82 -2.94 0.34 -9.16
CA ILE A 82 -1.89 0.24 -8.14
C ILE A 82 -0.51 0.09 -8.81
N THR A 83 -0.40 -0.84 -9.75
CA THR A 83 0.84 -1.08 -10.50
C THR A 83 1.26 0.13 -11.30
N THR A 84 0.32 0.82 -11.93
CA THR A 84 0.61 2.06 -12.68
C THR A 84 1.21 3.13 -11.76
N ILE A 85 0.62 3.36 -10.58
CA ILE A 85 1.13 4.35 -9.62
C ILE A 85 2.51 3.93 -9.10
N ASN A 86 2.72 2.65 -8.81
CA ASN A 86 4.00 2.13 -8.35
C ASN A 86 5.11 2.35 -9.39
N VAL A 87 4.86 2.01 -10.65
CA VAL A 87 5.83 2.22 -11.76
C VAL A 87 6.13 3.70 -11.97
N MET A 88 5.12 4.57 -11.90
CA MET A 88 5.36 6.02 -11.98
C MET A 88 6.30 6.51 -10.88
N GLY A 89 6.13 6.03 -9.67
CA GLY A 89 7.02 6.35 -8.55
C GLY A 89 8.44 5.85 -8.76
N ASP A 90 8.63 4.64 -9.31
CA ASP A 90 9.95 4.11 -9.68
C ASP A 90 10.64 4.95 -10.74
N MET A 91 9.90 5.43 -11.73
CA MET A 91 10.43 6.35 -12.75
C MET A 91 10.92 7.66 -12.12
N VAL A 92 10.13 8.26 -11.23
CA VAL A 92 10.53 9.49 -10.51
C VAL A 92 11.77 9.25 -9.66
N GLY A 93 11.81 8.14 -8.91
CA GLY A 93 12.97 7.75 -8.11
C GLY A 93 14.24 7.59 -8.96
N THR A 94 14.12 6.93 -10.11
CA THR A 94 15.24 6.74 -11.06
C THR A 94 15.77 8.08 -11.58
N ILE A 95 14.89 9.02 -11.91
CA ILE A 95 15.29 10.35 -12.36
C ILE A 95 16.06 11.09 -11.26
N ILE A 96 15.55 11.07 -10.01
CA ILE A 96 16.22 11.73 -8.88
C ILE A 96 17.61 11.17 -8.65
N VAL A 97 17.75 9.83 -8.63
CA VAL A 97 19.06 9.17 -8.44
C VAL A 97 20.02 9.53 -9.57
N SER A 98 19.56 9.46 -10.82
CA SER A 98 20.37 9.80 -12.00
C SER A 98 20.91 11.24 -11.95
N TYR A 99 20.07 12.20 -11.54
CA TYR A 99 20.51 13.60 -11.36
C TYR A 99 21.52 13.73 -10.23
N SER A 100 21.35 13.02 -9.13
CA SER A 100 22.25 13.04 -7.99
C SER A 100 23.62 12.50 -8.37
N GLU A 101 23.69 11.37 -9.06
CA GLU A 101 24.94 10.74 -9.51
C GLU A 101 25.68 11.61 -10.51
N LYS A 102 24.98 12.24 -11.45
CA LYS A 102 25.61 13.17 -12.42
C LYS A 102 26.27 14.35 -11.71
N ASN A 103 25.64 14.92 -10.71
CA ASN A 103 26.19 16.03 -9.94
C ASN A 103 27.43 15.62 -9.12
N ILE A 104 27.46 14.40 -8.59
CA ILE A 104 28.63 13.85 -7.86
C ILE A 104 29.78 13.63 -8.83
N SER A 105 29.54 13.00 -9.97
CA SER A 105 30.56 12.73 -10.98
C SER A 105 31.19 13.99 -11.58
N GLN A 106 30.47 15.10 -11.61
CA GLN A 106 31.02 16.39 -12.09
C GLN A 106 31.85 17.15 -11.03
N ARG A 107 31.82 16.71 -9.77
CA ARG A 107 32.61 17.30 -8.67
C ARG A 107 33.88 16.54 -8.36
N LEU A 108 34.05 15.35 -8.94
CA LEU A 108 35.29 14.52 -8.85
C LEU A 108 36.18 14.72 -10.07
#